data_797cf345347a82d80e7c3396f10ff926
#
_entry.id   797cf345347a82d80e7c3396f10ff926
#
_cell.length_a   1.000
_cell.length_b   1.000
_cell.length_c   1.000
_cell.angle_alpha   90.00
_cell.angle_beta   90.00
_cell.angle_gamma   90.00
#
_symmetry.space_group_name_H-M   'P 1'
#
loop_
_entity.id
_entity.type
_entity.pdbx_description
1 polymer ?
#
loop_
_entity_poly.entity_id
_entity_poly.type
_entity_poly.pdbx_seq_one_letter_code
_entity_poly.pdbx_strand_id
1 'polypeptide(L)'
;MNRIDLPPPAAGGVVLSWPGKAPPTFPPPKAPRLVETFEPQRLVTLQSAPPANRLYYGDNLDALVHLLDAGYAGRFRLIYADPPYDSGVEWTRKARLRTTLPRELNGVVIEQPQYSDVWSPGAYLQFIYTRLPLLRELLAEDGSLWLHCDHRRVHHLRCLLDEVFGAENYLNTITWRSQTARGAKVNAFFFPHSAHAILVYARNRAAPTRWRPQRRRIELSENEAAGLFMRDERGFFRTSDPGTYSFERLKQLHAQGRLYAPYGGEVIVDEAQRRVYASKGGNLGVKYYLTSLGDGRYQVERGVDNIWDDIPGLGTTPGEDLGYPTQKTEALLERILNAGSDAGDWVLDPFCGSGTTPAVAQKLGRRWVACDASYGAVQTTVRRLQAVCQQCSVSASDSRGDAEGRLCASPEGFAVYAFDEMRPPQESVGKIDLAITRIEGQEATIEVAVLDADIPFARSLAAVHPALDWRAAVDSIAIDPAYDGLVFRAAMADAPLHKRATVSGRYYVRAPAAPTTLAVRIVDIAGGESMTTVRIEA
;
A
#
# COMPACT_ATOMS: atom_id res chain seq x y z
N MET A 1 2.04 -13.54 28.49
CA MET A 1 3.05 -12.80 27.68
C MET A 1 4.25 -12.52 28.57
N ASN A 2 5.42 -13.07 28.28
CA ASN A 2 6.64 -12.72 29.00
C ASN A 2 6.95 -11.23 28.75
N ARG A 3 7.55 -10.58 29.73
CA ARG A 3 7.92 -9.16 29.70
C ARG A 3 8.76 -8.93 28.41
N ILE A 4 8.31 -8.03 27.54
CA ILE A 4 9.13 -7.61 26.38
C ILE A 4 10.23 -6.72 26.98
N ASP A 5 11.45 -7.23 27.01
CA ASP A 5 12.58 -6.45 27.51
C ASP A 5 13.03 -5.47 26.41
N LEU A 6 12.88 -4.19 26.70
CA LEU A 6 13.51 -3.15 25.88
C LEU A 6 15.03 -3.29 26.00
N PRO A 7 15.79 -3.15 24.91
CA PRO A 7 17.23 -3.08 25.01
C PRO A 7 17.60 -1.92 25.95
N PRO A 8 18.63 -2.07 26.79
CA PRO A 8 19.10 -0.95 27.59
C PRO A 8 19.51 0.19 26.64
N PRO A 9 19.21 1.46 26.96
CA PRO A 9 19.67 2.57 26.15
C PRO A 9 21.18 2.44 25.93
N ALA A 10 21.63 2.60 24.69
CA ALA A 10 23.06 2.56 24.37
C ALA A 10 23.79 3.56 25.26
N ALA A 11 24.94 3.19 25.82
CA ALA A 11 25.74 4.07 26.63
C ALA A 11 26.06 5.35 25.83
N GLY A 12 25.56 6.51 26.31
CA GLY A 12 25.63 7.78 25.58
C GLY A 12 24.50 8.04 24.59
N GLY A 13 23.47 7.17 24.53
CA GLY A 13 22.28 7.35 23.69
C GLY A 13 21.41 8.52 24.16
N VAL A 14 20.71 9.14 23.21
CA VAL A 14 19.73 10.18 23.50
C VAL A 14 18.44 9.53 23.97
N VAL A 15 17.96 9.93 25.14
CA VAL A 15 16.66 9.50 25.68
C VAL A 15 15.68 10.66 25.56
N LEU A 16 14.58 10.46 24.87
CA LEU A 16 13.51 11.44 24.78
C LEU A 16 12.59 11.31 26.00
N SER A 17 12.32 12.42 26.68
CA SER A 17 11.38 12.48 27.80
C SER A 17 10.25 13.45 27.50
N TRP A 18 9.04 13.13 27.98
CA TRP A 18 7.85 13.98 27.87
C TRP A 18 6.96 13.81 29.12
N PRO A 19 6.06 14.76 29.42
CA PRO A 19 5.11 14.63 30.50
C PRO A 19 4.24 13.38 30.32
N GLY A 20 4.23 12.50 31.34
CA GLY A 20 3.47 11.25 31.30
C GLY A 20 4.16 10.08 30.58
N LYS A 21 5.46 10.18 30.21
CA LYS A 21 6.22 9.03 29.72
C LYS A 21 6.18 7.90 30.74
N ALA A 22 5.68 6.75 30.32
CA ALA A 22 5.63 5.54 31.12
C ALA A 22 6.17 4.35 30.32
N PRO A 23 6.74 3.34 30.97
CA PRO A 23 7.10 2.10 30.30
C PRO A 23 5.89 1.51 29.55
N PRO A 24 6.10 0.93 28.35
CA PRO A 24 5.03 0.28 27.61
C PRO A 24 4.35 -0.80 28.43
N THR A 25 3.02 -0.74 28.48
CA THR A 25 2.18 -1.78 29.08
C THR A 25 1.24 -2.33 28.03
N PHE A 26 1.00 -3.64 28.07
CA PHE A 26 0.24 -4.33 27.04
C PHE A 26 -1.03 -4.95 27.66
N PRO A 27 -2.18 -4.84 26.98
CA PRO A 27 -3.39 -5.52 27.42
C PRO A 27 -3.22 -7.06 27.32
N PRO A 28 -4.04 -7.84 28.02
CA PRO A 28 -4.09 -9.27 27.79
C PRO A 28 -4.51 -9.56 26.33
N PRO A 29 -4.02 -10.65 25.72
CA PRO A 29 -4.42 -11.03 24.37
C PRO A 29 -5.93 -11.22 24.27
N LYS A 30 -6.54 -10.63 23.25
CA LYS A 30 -7.93 -10.82 22.88
C LYS A 30 -8.02 -11.69 21.62
N ALA A 31 -8.99 -12.61 21.58
CA ALA A 31 -9.28 -13.37 20.37
C ALA A 31 -10.21 -12.55 19.46
N PRO A 32 -9.80 -12.19 18.25
CA PRO A 32 -10.67 -11.48 17.33
C PRO A 32 -11.69 -12.44 16.71
N ARG A 33 -12.89 -11.93 16.46
CA ARG A 33 -13.96 -12.67 15.79
C ARG A 33 -13.80 -12.58 14.28
N LEU A 34 -13.85 -13.72 13.57
CA LEU A 34 -13.95 -13.74 12.12
C LEU A 34 -15.32 -13.17 11.70
N VAL A 35 -15.30 -12.16 10.82
CA VAL A 35 -16.50 -11.44 10.36
C VAL A 35 -16.82 -11.75 8.91
N GLU A 36 -15.76 -11.74 8.07
CA GLU A 36 -15.89 -11.88 6.64
C GLU A 36 -14.70 -12.62 6.04
N THR A 37 -14.93 -13.36 4.96
CA THR A 37 -13.90 -13.84 4.05
C THR A 37 -14.25 -13.48 2.62
N PHE A 38 -13.24 -13.27 1.80
CA PHE A 38 -13.37 -13.10 0.37
C PHE A 38 -12.43 -14.04 -0.36
N GLU A 39 -12.98 -14.95 -1.14
CA GLU A 39 -12.23 -15.90 -1.97
C GLU A 39 -12.84 -15.93 -3.37
N PRO A 40 -12.30 -15.18 -4.35
CA PRO A 40 -12.86 -15.15 -5.70
C PRO A 40 -12.72 -16.53 -6.35
N GLN A 41 -13.79 -16.96 -7.05
CA GLN A 41 -13.85 -18.19 -7.85
C GLN A 41 -13.76 -19.53 -7.08
N ARG A 42 -13.73 -19.54 -5.75
CA ARG A 42 -13.72 -20.77 -4.97
C ARG A 42 -15.15 -21.13 -4.50
N LEU A 43 -15.50 -22.42 -4.54
CA LEU A 43 -16.60 -22.92 -3.72
C LEU A 43 -16.22 -22.75 -2.26
N VAL A 44 -16.73 -21.71 -1.64
CA VAL A 44 -16.58 -21.53 -0.21
C VAL A 44 -17.43 -22.58 0.48
N THR A 45 -16.80 -23.61 1.03
CA THR A 45 -17.47 -24.56 1.90
C THR A 45 -17.37 -24.08 3.34
N LEU A 46 -18.39 -24.35 4.15
CA LEU A 46 -18.42 -23.99 5.58
C LEU A 46 -17.22 -24.53 6.39
N GLN A 47 -16.46 -25.47 5.82
CA GLN A 47 -15.30 -26.13 6.45
C GLN A 47 -13.94 -25.63 5.94
N SER A 48 -13.91 -24.68 5.00
CA SER A 48 -12.64 -24.16 4.51
C SER A 48 -11.95 -23.32 5.59
N ALA A 49 -10.65 -23.55 5.81
CA ALA A 49 -9.86 -22.67 6.65
C ALA A 49 -9.85 -21.25 6.05
N PRO A 50 -9.92 -20.20 6.88
CA PRO A 50 -9.88 -18.83 6.38
C PRO A 50 -8.56 -18.54 5.68
N PRO A 51 -8.55 -17.62 4.68
CA PRO A 51 -7.34 -17.19 3.98
C PRO A 51 -6.24 -16.73 4.93
N ALA A 52 -4.99 -16.85 4.47
CA ALA A 52 -3.82 -16.44 5.25
C ALA A 52 -3.73 -14.92 5.44
N ASN A 53 -4.10 -14.14 4.40
CA ASN A 53 -4.11 -12.69 4.46
C ASN A 53 -5.22 -12.17 5.36
N ARG A 54 -4.90 -11.22 6.25
CA ARG A 54 -5.79 -10.81 7.34
C ARG A 54 -5.90 -9.32 7.45
N LEU A 55 -7.13 -8.83 7.55
CA LEU A 55 -7.47 -7.46 7.90
C LEU A 55 -8.13 -7.45 9.27
N TYR A 56 -7.59 -6.67 10.19
CA TYR A 56 -8.16 -6.52 11.53
C TYR A 56 -8.86 -5.17 11.68
N TYR A 57 -10.08 -5.19 12.22
CA TYR A 57 -10.79 -4.02 12.71
C TYR A 57 -10.64 -3.91 14.22
N GLY A 58 -10.20 -2.75 14.69
CA GLY A 58 -10.02 -2.42 16.10
C GLY A 58 -8.70 -1.71 16.40
N ASP A 59 -8.41 -1.47 17.67
CA ASP A 59 -7.12 -0.88 18.06
C ASP A 59 -5.97 -1.81 17.66
N ASN A 60 -5.00 -1.25 16.97
CA ASN A 60 -3.83 -2.01 16.55
C ASN A 60 -2.97 -2.50 17.72
N LEU A 61 -3.09 -1.92 18.92
CA LEU A 61 -2.43 -2.47 20.10
C LEU A 61 -2.97 -3.88 20.40
N ASP A 62 -4.29 -4.08 20.36
CA ASP A 62 -4.92 -5.38 20.52
C ASP A 62 -4.49 -6.34 19.40
N ALA A 63 -4.42 -5.85 18.16
CA ALA A 63 -3.99 -6.65 17.01
C ALA A 63 -2.52 -7.10 17.13
N LEU A 64 -1.61 -6.21 17.52
CA LEU A 64 -0.18 -6.52 17.68
C LEU A 64 0.05 -7.53 18.81
N VAL A 65 -0.65 -7.36 19.94
CA VAL A 65 -0.61 -8.30 21.08
C VAL A 65 -1.13 -9.67 20.65
N HIS A 66 -2.29 -9.69 19.95
CA HIS A 66 -2.85 -10.93 19.42
C HIS A 66 -1.89 -11.64 18.47
N LEU A 67 -1.24 -10.92 17.56
CA LEU A 67 -0.29 -11.51 16.61
C LEU A 67 0.89 -12.17 17.33
N LEU A 68 1.43 -11.56 18.36
CA LEU A 68 2.50 -12.17 19.17
C LEU A 68 2.02 -13.42 19.89
N ASP A 69 0.83 -13.38 20.49
CA ASP A 69 0.22 -14.53 21.16
C ASP A 69 -0.09 -15.68 20.19
N ALA A 70 -0.51 -15.35 18.96
CA ALA A 70 -0.77 -16.30 17.88
C ALA A 70 0.52 -16.84 17.17
N GLY A 71 1.70 -16.52 17.69
CA GLY A 71 2.97 -17.06 17.21
C GLY A 71 3.55 -16.39 15.97
N TYR A 72 3.23 -15.11 15.73
CA TYR A 72 3.80 -14.32 14.63
C TYR A 72 5.11 -13.61 15.01
N ALA A 73 5.67 -13.83 16.20
CA ALA A 73 6.98 -13.29 16.57
C ALA A 73 8.03 -13.66 15.51
N GLY A 74 8.81 -12.68 15.05
CA GLY A 74 9.87 -12.89 14.05
C GLY A 74 9.39 -13.26 12.65
N ARG A 75 8.11 -13.07 12.32
CA ARG A 75 7.55 -13.51 11.03
C ARG A 75 7.57 -12.46 9.94
N PHE A 76 7.45 -11.18 10.27
CA PHE A 76 7.29 -10.11 9.29
C PHE A 76 8.65 -9.65 8.74
N ARG A 77 8.80 -9.76 7.43
CA ARG A 77 10.00 -9.29 6.72
C ARG A 77 10.01 -7.77 6.62
N LEU A 78 8.86 -7.17 6.45
CA LEU A 78 8.69 -5.74 6.33
C LEU A 78 7.46 -5.29 7.13
N ILE A 79 7.62 -4.25 7.91
CA ILE A 79 6.53 -3.51 8.54
C ILE A 79 6.55 -2.10 7.96
N TYR A 80 5.46 -1.71 7.31
CA TYR A 80 5.21 -0.32 6.94
C TYR A 80 4.19 0.25 7.90
N ALA A 81 4.53 1.34 8.56
CA ALA A 81 3.67 2.01 9.53
C ALA A 81 3.49 3.48 9.16
N ASP A 82 2.25 3.90 8.93
CA ASP A 82 1.87 5.28 8.61
C ASP A 82 0.89 5.81 9.68
N PRO A 83 1.37 6.05 10.92
CA PRO A 83 0.52 6.47 12.02
C PRO A 83 -0.02 7.89 11.82
N PRO A 84 -1.01 8.34 12.61
CA PRO A 84 -1.36 9.76 12.70
C PRO A 84 -0.10 10.63 12.91
N TYR A 85 -0.11 11.90 12.44
CA TYR A 85 1.08 12.77 12.45
C TYR A 85 1.05 13.84 13.53
N ASP A 86 0.05 13.81 14.44
CA ASP A 86 -0.22 14.87 15.40
C ASP A 86 -0.46 16.21 14.69
N SER A 87 -1.34 16.18 13.72
CA SER A 87 -1.65 17.32 12.85
C SER A 87 -2.62 18.33 13.47
N GLY A 88 -3.32 17.94 14.53
CA GLY A 88 -4.37 18.73 15.16
C GLY A 88 -5.65 18.81 14.33
N VAL A 89 -5.88 17.88 13.39
CA VAL A 89 -7.01 17.87 12.46
C VAL A 89 -7.86 16.61 12.67
N GLU A 90 -9.16 16.77 12.55
CA GLU A 90 -10.08 15.66 12.38
C GLU A 90 -10.22 15.32 10.90
N TRP A 91 -9.89 14.10 10.53
CA TRP A 91 -9.87 13.68 9.15
C TRP A 91 -11.20 13.10 8.73
N THR A 92 -11.72 13.59 7.59
CA THR A 92 -12.99 13.16 6.99
C THR A 92 -12.76 12.61 5.59
N ARG A 93 -13.46 11.51 5.26
CA ARG A 93 -13.57 11.03 3.88
C ARG A 93 -14.63 11.83 3.14
N LYS A 94 -14.34 12.21 1.90
CA LYS A 94 -15.29 12.88 1.01
C LYS A 94 -15.83 11.90 -0.02
N ALA A 95 -17.02 11.37 0.23
CA ALA A 95 -17.72 10.53 -0.71
C ALA A 95 -18.58 11.37 -1.68
N ARG A 96 -18.67 10.96 -2.93
CA ARG A 96 -19.46 11.63 -3.98
C ARG A 96 -20.32 10.61 -4.71
N LEU A 97 -21.48 11.05 -5.18
CA LEU A 97 -22.33 10.25 -6.04
C LEU A 97 -21.57 9.78 -7.30
N ARG A 98 -21.78 8.55 -7.67
CA ARG A 98 -21.22 7.91 -8.86
C ARG A 98 -22.14 8.14 -10.05
N THR A 99 -22.19 9.36 -10.57
CA THR A 99 -23.10 9.73 -11.64
C THR A 99 -22.40 10.54 -12.73
N THR A 100 -22.88 10.39 -13.96
CA THR A 100 -22.54 11.20 -15.11
C THR A 100 -23.53 12.36 -15.33
N LEU A 101 -24.57 12.46 -14.51
CA LEU A 101 -25.60 13.52 -14.58
C LEU A 101 -25.02 14.92 -14.33
N PRO A 102 -25.75 16.00 -14.69
CA PRO A 102 -25.23 17.38 -14.72
C PRO A 102 -24.54 17.84 -13.44
N ARG A 103 -23.74 18.91 -13.56
CA ARG A 103 -22.87 19.48 -12.51
C ARG A 103 -23.55 19.73 -11.15
N GLU A 104 -24.84 19.88 -11.12
CA GLU A 104 -25.62 20.16 -9.90
C GLU A 104 -25.58 18.98 -8.91
N LEU A 105 -25.59 17.74 -9.39
CA LEU A 105 -25.44 16.54 -8.54
C LEU A 105 -23.99 16.18 -8.23
N ASN A 106 -23.05 16.60 -9.07
CA ASN A 106 -21.62 16.41 -8.80
C ASN A 106 -21.10 17.22 -7.59
N GLY A 107 -21.90 18.16 -7.08
CA GLY A 107 -21.60 18.99 -5.91
C GLY A 107 -21.98 18.35 -4.57
N VAL A 108 -22.76 17.27 -4.57
CA VAL A 108 -23.16 16.60 -3.32
C VAL A 108 -21.98 15.79 -2.78
N VAL A 109 -21.41 16.29 -1.69
CA VAL A 109 -20.30 15.65 -0.98
C VAL A 109 -20.78 15.24 0.40
N ILE A 110 -20.61 13.98 0.74
CA ILE A 110 -20.83 13.45 2.08
C ILE A 110 -19.48 13.41 2.79
N GLU A 111 -19.40 14.06 3.94
CA GLU A 111 -18.22 14.01 4.78
C GLU A 111 -18.41 12.95 5.87
N GLN A 112 -17.50 11.98 5.93
CA GLN A 112 -17.51 10.91 6.92
C GLN A 112 -16.28 11.05 7.82
N PRO A 113 -16.45 11.25 9.14
CA PRO A 113 -15.33 11.18 10.07
C PRO A 113 -14.60 9.85 9.95
N GLN A 114 -13.28 9.87 9.87
CA GLN A 114 -12.45 8.68 9.80
C GLN A 114 -11.66 8.48 11.08
N TYR A 115 -10.84 9.46 11.43
CA TYR A 115 -10.09 9.44 12.68
C TYR A 115 -9.72 10.85 13.13
N SER A 116 -9.53 11.01 14.44
CA SER A 116 -9.03 12.23 15.04
C SER A 116 -7.51 12.17 15.16
N ASP A 117 -6.83 13.21 14.71
CA ASP A 117 -5.38 13.39 14.86
C ASP A 117 -5.07 14.56 15.81
N VAL A 118 -5.94 14.70 16.83
CA VAL A 118 -5.84 15.70 17.89
C VAL A 118 -5.40 15.01 19.18
N TRP A 119 -4.22 15.35 19.68
CA TRP A 119 -3.59 14.71 20.81
C TRP A 119 -3.35 15.67 21.96
N SER A 120 -3.49 15.18 23.18
CA SER A 120 -3.00 15.90 24.36
C SER A 120 -1.47 15.85 24.44
N PRO A 121 -0.83 16.81 25.13
CA PRO A 121 0.63 16.84 25.26
C PRO A 121 1.19 15.50 25.74
N GLY A 122 2.15 14.94 25.00
CA GLY A 122 2.80 13.66 25.29
C GLY A 122 2.02 12.40 24.91
N ALA A 123 0.71 12.48 24.73
CA ALA A 123 -0.13 11.30 24.43
C ALA A 123 0.25 10.65 23.10
N TYR A 124 0.52 11.44 22.06
CA TYR A 124 0.98 10.94 20.76
C TYR A 124 2.29 10.13 20.88
N LEU A 125 3.26 10.66 21.59
CA LEU A 125 4.55 9.98 21.78
C LEU A 125 4.39 8.69 22.57
N GLN A 126 3.54 8.71 23.63
CA GLN A 126 3.23 7.50 24.39
C GLN A 126 2.49 6.45 23.55
N PHE A 127 1.56 6.88 22.69
CA PHE A 127 0.84 6.02 21.76
C PHE A 127 1.80 5.26 20.83
N ILE A 128 2.75 5.98 20.21
CA ILE A 128 3.76 5.37 19.34
C ILE A 128 4.72 4.49 20.16
N TYR A 129 5.23 5.02 21.29
CA TYR A 129 6.20 4.33 22.15
C TYR A 129 5.68 2.97 22.64
N THR A 130 4.38 2.88 22.97
CA THR A 130 3.78 1.61 23.40
C THR A 130 3.74 0.56 22.29
N ARG A 131 3.65 0.94 21.03
CA ARG A 131 3.55 0.03 19.88
C ARG A 131 4.89 -0.43 19.32
N LEU A 132 5.91 0.42 19.40
CA LEU A 132 7.22 0.12 18.81
C LEU A 132 7.86 -1.18 19.29
N PRO A 133 7.83 -1.56 20.59
CA PRO A 133 8.39 -2.84 21.04
C PRO A 133 7.68 -4.04 20.43
N LEU A 134 6.35 -3.98 20.27
CA LEU A 134 5.58 -5.05 19.64
C LEU A 134 5.93 -5.20 18.15
N LEU A 135 6.07 -4.07 17.44
CA LEU A 135 6.50 -4.08 16.04
C LEU A 135 7.90 -4.68 15.90
N ARG A 136 8.81 -4.34 16.82
CA ARG A 136 10.16 -4.92 16.83
C ARG A 136 10.13 -6.44 17.03
N GLU A 137 9.33 -6.95 17.95
CA GLU A 137 9.23 -8.39 18.22
C GLU A 137 8.55 -9.17 17.08
N LEU A 138 7.66 -8.54 16.33
CA LEU A 138 7.01 -9.13 15.17
C LEU A 138 7.94 -9.21 13.94
N LEU A 139 8.96 -8.34 13.83
CA LEU A 139 9.92 -8.36 12.73
C LEU A 139 10.80 -9.61 12.75
N ALA A 140 11.02 -10.17 11.57
CA ALA A 140 12.06 -11.18 11.35
C ALA A 140 13.45 -10.59 11.64
N GLU A 141 14.42 -11.43 11.97
CA GLU A 141 15.76 -11.01 12.34
C GLU A 141 16.42 -10.16 11.23
N ASP A 142 16.18 -10.48 9.97
CA ASP A 142 16.62 -9.75 8.78
C ASP A 142 15.53 -8.82 8.20
N GLY A 143 14.50 -8.54 8.99
CA GLY A 143 13.38 -7.65 8.62
C GLY A 143 13.64 -6.18 8.90
N SER A 144 12.78 -5.32 8.35
CA SER A 144 12.87 -3.86 8.50
C SER A 144 11.54 -3.18 8.78
N LEU A 145 11.58 -2.14 9.62
CA LEU A 145 10.50 -1.20 9.86
C LEU A 145 10.68 0.04 9.00
N TRP A 146 9.59 0.48 8.37
CA TRP A 146 9.49 1.70 7.58
C TRP A 146 8.41 2.58 8.20
N LEU A 147 8.81 3.54 9.05
CA LEU A 147 7.91 4.45 9.74
C LEU A 147 7.77 5.75 8.97
N HIS A 148 6.59 5.99 8.41
CA HIS A 148 6.26 7.20 7.68
C HIS A 148 5.83 8.30 8.64
N CYS A 149 6.30 9.51 8.41
CA CYS A 149 5.95 10.69 9.20
C CYS A 149 6.17 11.98 8.41
N ASP A 150 5.62 13.06 8.92
CA ASP A 150 5.89 14.38 8.38
C ASP A 150 6.91 15.16 9.22
N HIS A 151 7.13 16.41 8.84
CA HIS A 151 8.10 17.30 9.47
C HIS A 151 7.85 17.60 10.96
N ARG A 152 6.59 17.42 11.46
CA ARG A 152 6.21 17.78 12.83
C ARG A 152 6.90 16.89 13.88
N ARG A 153 6.95 15.59 13.60
CA ARG A 153 7.36 14.58 14.59
C ARG A 153 8.58 13.74 14.20
N VAL A 154 9.11 13.89 12.98
CA VAL A 154 10.22 13.05 12.48
C VAL A 154 11.39 12.93 13.45
N HIS A 155 11.82 14.02 14.07
CA HIS A 155 12.96 14.04 15.00
C HIS A 155 12.64 13.37 16.34
N HIS A 156 11.40 13.50 16.85
CA HIS A 156 10.97 12.79 18.06
C HIS A 156 10.85 11.28 17.79
N LEU A 157 10.25 10.91 16.67
CA LEU A 157 10.11 9.51 16.27
C LEU A 157 11.46 8.84 16.04
N ARG A 158 12.43 9.58 15.50
CA ARG A 158 13.80 9.09 15.36
C ARG A 158 14.41 8.75 16.74
N CYS A 159 14.27 9.61 17.73
CA CYS A 159 14.76 9.33 19.10
C CYS A 159 14.05 8.11 19.72
N LEU A 160 12.74 7.96 19.53
CA LEU A 160 12.00 6.79 20.03
C LEU A 160 12.44 5.50 19.35
N LEU A 161 12.69 5.54 18.05
CA LEU A 161 13.20 4.38 17.32
C LEU A 161 14.62 4.02 17.75
N ASP A 162 15.49 5.00 17.99
CA ASP A 162 16.83 4.75 18.55
C ASP A 162 16.75 4.11 19.94
N GLU A 163 15.77 4.51 20.78
CA GLU A 163 15.55 3.93 22.11
C GLU A 163 15.05 2.48 22.05
N VAL A 164 14.16 2.16 21.11
CA VAL A 164 13.51 0.83 21.04
C VAL A 164 14.26 -0.16 20.16
N PHE A 165 14.77 0.31 19.02
CA PHE A 165 15.45 -0.56 18.03
C PHE A 165 16.96 -0.57 18.22
N GLY A 166 17.55 0.43 18.88
CA GLY A 166 18.97 0.71 18.91
C GLY A 166 19.40 1.62 17.75
N ALA A 167 20.20 2.65 18.05
CA ALA A 167 20.70 3.60 17.04
C ALA A 167 21.55 2.93 15.96
N GLU A 168 22.24 1.84 16.30
CA GLU A 168 23.05 1.01 15.39
C GLU A 168 22.19 0.33 14.30
N ASN A 169 20.91 0.10 14.56
CA ASN A 169 19.99 -0.53 13.63
C ASN A 169 19.32 0.44 12.67
N TYR A 170 19.63 1.74 12.79
CA TYR A 170 19.19 2.72 11.82
C TYR A 170 19.80 2.47 10.43
N LEU A 171 18.95 2.41 9.42
CA LEU A 171 19.36 2.22 8.03
C LEU A 171 19.37 3.54 7.26
N ASN A 172 18.25 4.27 7.27
CA ASN A 172 18.14 5.51 6.51
C ASN A 172 16.95 6.38 6.95
N THR A 173 16.99 7.64 6.52
CA THR A 173 15.81 8.52 6.42
C THR A 173 15.59 8.84 4.95
N ILE A 174 14.44 8.46 4.42
CA ILE A 174 14.04 8.75 3.06
C ILE A 174 13.22 10.02 3.06
N THR A 175 13.55 10.94 2.18
CA THR A 175 12.78 12.16 1.92
C THR A 175 11.95 11.96 0.66
N TRP A 176 10.64 11.78 0.82
CA TRP A 176 9.70 11.65 -0.29
C TRP A 176 9.01 12.98 -0.58
N ARG A 177 9.17 13.50 -1.80
CA ARG A 177 8.46 14.69 -2.29
C ARG A 177 7.02 14.31 -2.63
N SER A 178 6.12 14.41 -1.64
CA SER A 178 4.71 14.04 -1.79
C SER A 178 3.87 15.09 -2.53
N GLN A 179 4.33 16.35 -2.58
CA GLN A 179 3.62 17.47 -3.21
C GLN A 179 4.58 18.55 -3.67
N THR A 180 4.09 19.43 -4.55
CA THR A 180 4.80 20.66 -4.95
C THR A 180 4.12 21.87 -4.35
N ALA A 181 4.89 22.88 -4.00
CA ALA A 181 4.33 24.16 -3.55
C ALA A 181 3.52 24.81 -4.68
N ARG A 182 2.24 25.11 -4.41
CA ARG A 182 1.33 25.76 -5.37
C ARG A 182 0.42 26.76 -4.67
N GLY A 183 -0.07 27.74 -5.43
CA GLY A 183 -1.01 28.74 -4.94
C GLY A 183 -0.44 29.62 -3.82
N ALA A 184 -1.26 29.99 -2.84
CA ALA A 184 -0.88 30.88 -1.74
C ALA A 184 0.31 30.38 -0.90
N LYS A 185 0.58 29.07 -0.88
CA LYS A 185 1.71 28.49 -0.14
C LYS A 185 3.07 28.94 -0.67
N VAL A 186 3.16 29.38 -1.94
CA VAL A 186 4.42 29.87 -2.54
C VAL A 186 4.85 31.19 -1.92
N ASN A 187 3.91 31.98 -1.40
CA ASN A 187 4.13 33.29 -0.80
C ASN A 187 4.24 33.25 0.74
N ALA A 188 4.45 32.06 1.31
CA ALA A 188 4.65 31.93 2.76
C ALA A 188 5.98 32.54 3.21
N PHE A 189 6.08 32.95 4.49
CA PHE A 189 7.32 33.47 5.10
C PHE A 189 8.40 32.41 5.31
N PHE A 190 8.14 31.15 4.93
CA PHE A 190 9.07 30.01 5.01
C PHE A 190 8.86 29.11 3.80
N PHE A 191 9.83 28.23 3.54
CA PHE A 191 9.70 27.25 2.45
C PHE A 191 8.56 26.28 2.75
N PRO A 192 7.58 26.12 1.84
CA PRO A 192 6.47 25.19 2.04
C PRO A 192 6.94 23.76 2.25
N HIS A 193 6.34 23.07 3.21
CA HIS A 193 6.59 21.65 3.43
C HIS A 193 6.05 20.84 2.24
N SER A 194 6.93 20.25 1.47
CA SER A 194 6.60 19.50 0.25
C SER A 194 6.99 18.03 0.34
N ALA A 195 7.60 17.61 1.44
CA ALA A 195 8.11 16.27 1.62
C ALA A 195 7.65 15.65 2.94
N HIS A 196 7.58 14.32 2.92
CA HIS A 196 7.47 13.47 4.10
C HIS A 196 8.81 12.77 4.34
N ALA A 197 9.00 12.27 5.55
CA ALA A 197 10.11 11.43 5.92
C ALA A 197 9.64 9.98 6.15
N ILE A 198 10.49 9.02 5.76
CA ILE A 198 10.29 7.62 6.10
C ILE A 198 11.55 7.16 6.84
N LEU A 199 11.39 6.85 8.12
CA LEU A 199 12.46 6.36 8.98
C LEU A 199 12.58 4.85 8.80
N VAL A 200 13.77 4.37 8.44
CA VAL A 200 14.00 2.94 8.15
C VAL A 200 14.96 2.35 9.16
N TYR A 201 14.50 1.29 9.83
CA TYR A 201 15.28 0.56 10.82
C TYR A 201 15.30 -0.94 10.51
N ALA A 202 16.44 -1.59 10.68
CA ALA A 202 16.51 -3.04 10.69
C ALA A 202 16.07 -3.59 12.06
N ARG A 203 15.59 -4.82 12.13
CA ARG A 203 15.48 -5.57 13.39
C ARG A 203 16.88 -5.80 13.97
N ASN A 204 17.79 -6.27 13.12
CA ASN A 204 19.19 -6.47 13.44
C ASN A 204 20.03 -6.17 12.19
N ARG A 205 20.77 -5.05 12.19
CA ARG A 205 21.61 -4.64 11.06
C ARG A 205 22.80 -5.59 10.81
N ALA A 206 23.22 -6.36 11.82
CA ALA A 206 24.27 -7.35 11.67
C ALA A 206 23.81 -8.62 10.94
N ALA A 207 22.50 -8.89 10.93
CA ALA A 207 21.95 -9.94 10.10
C ALA A 207 21.99 -9.52 8.61
N PRO A 208 22.18 -10.45 7.67
CA PRO A 208 22.18 -10.13 6.25
C PRO A 208 20.79 -9.68 5.81
N THR A 209 20.50 -8.38 5.95
CA THR A 209 19.25 -7.78 5.50
C THR A 209 19.09 -7.98 4.00
N ARG A 210 17.93 -8.47 3.58
CA ARG A 210 17.61 -8.66 2.15
C ARG A 210 17.22 -7.34 1.50
N TRP A 211 18.14 -6.37 1.58
CA TRP A 211 17.96 -5.10 0.90
C TRP A 211 18.16 -5.27 -0.61
N ARG A 212 17.20 -4.83 -1.41
CA ARG A 212 17.29 -4.80 -2.86
C ARG A 212 17.50 -3.39 -3.35
N PRO A 213 18.67 -3.07 -3.92
CA PRO A 213 18.91 -1.77 -4.53
C PRO A 213 17.86 -1.51 -5.62
N GLN A 214 17.17 -0.40 -5.50
CA GLN A 214 16.18 0.02 -6.48
C GLN A 214 16.85 0.82 -7.60
N ARG A 215 16.32 0.70 -8.81
CA ARG A 215 16.77 1.44 -9.98
C ARG A 215 15.60 2.13 -10.64
N ARG A 216 15.79 3.36 -11.05
CA ARG A 216 14.83 4.08 -11.88
C ARG A 216 15.30 4.14 -13.32
N ARG A 217 14.38 3.95 -14.24
CA ARG A 217 14.60 4.11 -15.67
C ARG A 217 14.11 5.50 -16.08
N ILE A 218 14.96 6.25 -16.74
CA ILE A 218 14.66 7.60 -17.20
C ILE A 218 14.74 7.55 -18.71
N GLU A 219 13.62 7.85 -19.37
CA GLU A 219 13.58 8.01 -20.84
C GLU A 219 13.90 9.46 -21.19
N LEU A 220 14.69 9.64 -22.23
CA LEU A 220 15.17 10.90 -22.72
C LEU A 220 15.01 10.96 -24.24
N SER A 221 14.61 12.10 -24.76
CA SER A 221 14.76 12.41 -26.19
C SER A 221 16.23 12.55 -26.55
N GLU A 222 16.55 12.49 -27.84
CA GLU A 222 17.91 12.68 -28.34
C GLU A 222 18.48 14.05 -27.92
N ASN A 223 17.65 15.11 -27.94
CA ASN A 223 18.08 16.45 -27.55
C ASN A 223 18.42 16.51 -26.03
N GLU A 224 17.63 15.89 -25.18
CA GLU A 224 17.90 15.82 -23.75
C GLU A 224 19.14 14.98 -23.45
N ALA A 225 19.29 13.85 -24.17
CA ALA A 225 20.49 13.02 -24.04
C ALA A 225 21.75 13.77 -24.49
N ALA A 226 21.68 14.52 -25.59
CA ALA A 226 22.80 15.35 -26.10
C ALA A 226 23.19 16.49 -25.15
N GLY A 227 22.22 17.04 -24.40
CA GLY A 227 22.48 18.07 -23.38
C GLY A 227 23.09 17.55 -22.08
N LEU A 228 22.91 16.27 -21.76
CA LEU A 228 23.27 15.68 -20.46
C LEU A 228 24.44 14.68 -20.53
N PHE A 229 24.72 14.10 -21.68
CA PHE A 229 25.65 12.99 -21.84
C PHE A 229 26.64 13.23 -22.98
N MET A 230 27.82 12.64 -22.89
CA MET A 230 28.78 12.58 -23.95
C MET A 230 28.34 11.56 -25.02
N ARG A 231 28.80 11.74 -26.26
CA ARG A 231 28.50 10.82 -27.38
C ARG A 231 29.77 10.37 -28.05
N ASP A 232 29.82 9.12 -28.44
CA ASP A 232 30.78 8.55 -29.39
C ASP A 232 30.07 7.72 -30.47
N GLU A 233 30.80 6.94 -31.22
CA GLU A 233 30.25 6.10 -32.32
C GLU A 233 29.24 5.05 -31.83
N ARG A 234 29.29 4.66 -30.56
CA ARG A 234 28.38 3.68 -29.95
C ARG A 234 27.11 4.30 -29.36
N GLY A 235 27.07 5.63 -29.23
CA GLY A 235 25.93 6.34 -28.70
C GLY A 235 26.26 7.23 -27.50
N PHE A 236 25.20 7.65 -26.78
CA PHE A 236 25.36 8.47 -25.58
C PHE A 236 25.85 7.67 -24.40
N PHE A 237 26.77 8.25 -23.60
CA PHE A 237 27.32 7.63 -22.42
C PHE A 237 27.57 8.63 -21.28
N ARG A 238 27.55 8.15 -20.06
CA ARG A 238 28.10 8.82 -18.89
C ARG A 238 29.41 8.16 -18.48
N THR A 239 30.22 8.89 -17.72
CA THR A 239 31.41 8.33 -17.11
C THR A 239 31.22 8.13 -15.60
N SER A 240 31.92 7.16 -15.05
CA SER A 240 32.06 6.95 -13.62
C SER A 240 33.52 6.68 -13.30
N ASP A 241 33.98 7.12 -12.15
CA ASP A 241 35.31 6.81 -11.66
C ASP A 241 35.48 5.28 -11.55
N PRO A 242 36.57 4.69 -12.06
CA PRO A 242 36.82 3.27 -11.90
C PRO A 242 37.12 2.83 -10.45
N GLY A 243 37.39 3.77 -9.55
CA GLY A 243 37.67 3.49 -8.14
C GLY A 243 38.80 2.50 -7.95
N THR A 244 38.53 1.39 -7.30
CA THR A 244 39.51 0.33 -6.95
C THR A 244 39.64 -0.76 -8.02
N TYR A 245 39.33 -0.49 -9.30
CA TYR A 245 39.46 -1.50 -10.35
C TYR A 245 40.94 -1.93 -10.52
N SER A 246 41.14 -3.24 -10.63
CA SER A 246 42.47 -3.81 -10.85
C SER A 246 43.00 -3.42 -12.25
N PHE A 247 44.33 -3.48 -12.41
CA PHE A 247 45.00 -3.28 -13.70
C PHE A 247 44.38 -4.13 -14.81
N GLU A 248 44.18 -5.42 -14.55
CA GLU A 248 43.60 -6.37 -15.53
C GLU A 248 42.17 -5.96 -15.92
N ARG A 249 41.37 -5.49 -14.97
CA ARG A 249 40.01 -5.00 -15.26
C ARG A 249 40.03 -3.74 -16.11
N LEU A 250 40.90 -2.78 -15.82
CA LEU A 250 41.07 -1.56 -16.62
C LEU A 250 41.58 -1.88 -18.04
N LYS A 251 42.53 -2.78 -18.16
CA LYS A 251 43.04 -3.24 -19.47
C LYS A 251 41.91 -3.90 -20.29
N GLN A 252 41.09 -4.73 -19.67
CA GLN A 252 39.93 -5.34 -20.34
C GLN A 252 38.92 -4.28 -20.79
N LEU A 253 38.63 -3.28 -19.96
CA LEU A 253 37.73 -2.19 -20.32
C LEU A 253 38.30 -1.30 -21.42
N HIS A 254 39.64 -1.11 -21.46
CA HIS A 254 40.33 -0.43 -22.58
C HIS A 254 40.13 -1.18 -23.89
N ALA A 255 40.41 -2.48 -23.91
CA ALA A 255 40.21 -3.32 -25.10
C ALA A 255 38.75 -3.33 -25.58
N GLN A 256 37.78 -3.15 -24.68
CA GLN A 256 36.37 -3.00 -25.03
C GLN A 256 35.97 -1.58 -25.45
N GLY A 257 36.90 -0.60 -25.50
CA GLY A 257 36.62 0.80 -25.79
C GLY A 257 35.74 1.50 -24.74
N ARG A 258 35.74 0.99 -23.52
CA ARG A 258 34.90 1.47 -22.42
C ARG A 258 35.59 2.40 -21.43
N LEU A 259 36.80 2.83 -21.72
CA LEU A 259 37.48 3.86 -20.94
C LEU A 259 37.40 5.21 -21.68
N TYR A 260 37.32 6.26 -20.90
CA TYR A 260 37.38 7.66 -21.33
C TYR A 260 38.55 8.34 -20.66
N ALA A 261 39.37 9.03 -21.49
CA ALA A 261 40.42 9.90 -21.01
C ALA A 261 39.95 11.37 -21.11
N PRO A 262 40.02 12.15 -20.01
CA PRO A 262 39.59 13.55 -20.02
C PRO A 262 40.55 14.43 -20.87
N TYR A 263 40.12 15.67 -21.10
CA TYR A 263 40.88 16.71 -21.81
C TYR A 263 41.32 16.35 -23.24
N GLY A 264 40.56 15.45 -23.89
CA GLY A 264 40.93 14.96 -25.23
C GLY A 264 42.23 14.15 -25.22
N GLY A 265 42.53 13.52 -24.11
CA GLY A 265 43.65 12.59 -23.97
C GLY A 265 43.32 11.19 -24.51
N GLU A 266 44.31 10.34 -24.56
CA GLU A 266 44.22 8.92 -24.89
C GLU A 266 44.42 8.07 -23.66
N VAL A 267 43.82 6.87 -23.65
CA VAL A 267 44.04 5.88 -22.58
C VAL A 267 45.36 5.15 -22.84
N ILE A 268 46.32 5.28 -21.97
CA ILE A 268 47.61 4.61 -22.01
C ILE A 268 47.59 3.39 -21.12
N VAL A 269 47.97 2.23 -21.64
CA VAL A 269 48.20 0.99 -20.90
C VAL A 269 49.70 0.76 -20.79
N ASP A 270 50.24 0.91 -19.60
CA ASP A 270 51.64 0.62 -19.28
C ASP A 270 51.74 -0.74 -18.61
N GLU A 271 52.15 -1.73 -19.40
CA GLU A 271 52.32 -3.13 -18.92
C GLU A 271 53.49 -3.26 -17.94
N ALA A 272 54.55 -2.46 -18.13
CA ALA A 272 55.74 -2.56 -17.28
C ALA A 272 55.44 -2.06 -15.85
N GLN A 273 54.68 -0.97 -15.75
CA GLN A 273 54.30 -0.40 -14.47
C GLN A 273 52.94 -0.92 -13.97
N ARG A 274 52.26 -1.79 -14.70
CA ARG A 274 50.90 -2.29 -14.45
C ARG A 274 49.91 -1.16 -14.15
N ARG A 275 49.90 -0.14 -14.96
CA ARG A 275 49.07 1.06 -14.79
C ARG A 275 48.28 1.36 -16.07
N VAL A 276 47.05 1.89 -15.87
CA VAL A 276 46.26 2.48 -16.95
C VAL A 276 45.95 3.91 -16.56
N TYR A 277 46.27 4.87 -17.43
CA TYR A 277 46.11 6.29 -17.15
C TYR A 277 45.79 7.11 -18.41
N ALA A 278 45.36 8.37 -18.19
CA ALA A 278 45.08 9.30 -19.28
C ALA A 278 46.34 10.09 -19.69
N SER A 279 46.66 10.16 -20.99
CA SER A 279 47.89 10.79 -21.54
C SER A 279 48.02 12.27 -21.18
N LYS A 280 46.90 13.00 -21.03
CA LYS A 280 46.88 14.42 -20.66
C LYS A 280 46.56 14.67 -19.19
N GLY A 281 46.66 13.64 -18.34
CA GLY A 281 46.30 13.71 -16.92
C GLY A 281 44.80 13.62 -16.67
N GLY A 282 44.43 13.77 -15.40
CA GLY A 282 43.06 13.56 -14.95
C GLY A 282 42.71 12.10 -14.70
N ASN A 283 41.55 11.86 -14.06
CA ASN A 283 41.09 10.51 -13.74
C ASN A 283 40.42 9.89 -14.98
N LEU A 284 40.70 8.61 -15.21
CA LEU A 284 39.98 7.84 -16.21
C LEU A 284 38.50 7.70 -15.81
N GLY A 285 37.62 7.66 -16.80
CA GLY A 285 36.21 7.36 -16.61
C GLY A 285 35.83 6.03 -17.27
N VAL A 286 35.02 5.23 -16.61
CA VAL A 286 34.39 4.06 -17.24
C VAL A 286 33.13 4.53 -17.95
N LYS A 287 33.00 4.24 -19.25
CA LYS A 287 31.81 4.58 -20.05
C LYS A 287 30.66 3.63 -19.77
N TYR A 288 29.50 4.22 -19.44
CA TYR A 288 28.22 3.54 -19.32
C TYR A 288 27.25 4.11 -20.35
N TYR A 289 26.96 3.32 -21.37
CA TYR A 289 26.11 3.73 -22.48
C TYR A 289 24.63 3.73 -22.09
N LEU A 290 23.89 4.67 -22.66
CA LEU A 290 22.44 4.68 -22.62
C LEU A 290 21.91 3.58 -23.54
N THR A 291 20.75 2.99 -23.18
CA THR A 291 20.06 2.04 -24.05
C THR A 291 19.25 2.82 -25.08
N SER A 292 19.47 2.59 -26.37
CA SER A 292 18.61 3.13 -27.43
C SER A 292 17.28 2.36 -27.43
N LEU A 293 16.16 3.10 -27.42
CA LEU A 293 14.80 2.56 -27.54
C LEU A 293 14.25 2.66 -28.97
N GLY A 294 15.03 3.22 -29.91
CA GLY A 294 14.57 3.59 -31.24
C GLY A 294 13.92 4.98 -31.28
N ASP A 295 13.66 5.48 -32.50
CA ASP A 295 12.96 6.76 -32.76
C ASP A 295 13.53 7.97 -31.99
N GLY A 296 14.87 8.02 -31.83
CA GLY A 296 15.53 9.11 -31.09
C GLY A 296 15.28 9.12 -29.59
N ARG A 297 14.82 8.01 -29.01
CA ARG A 297 14.63 7.85 -27.57
C ARG A 297 15.73 7.00 -26.96
N TYR A 298 16.13 7.40 -25.77
CA TYR A 298 17.20 6.76 -25.02
C TYR A 298 16.76 6.50 -23.59
N GLN A 299 17.28 5.46 -22.98
CA GLN A 299 16.99 5.10 -21.58
C GLN A 299 18.29 5.05 -20.79
N VAL A 300 18.28 5.68 -19.62
CA VAL A 300 19.35 5.56 -18.62
C VAL A 300 18.80 4.97 -17.32
N GLU A 301 19.53 4.01 -16.76
CA GLU A 301 19.24 3.50 -15.42
C GLU A 301 20.07 4.26 -14.39
N ARG A 302 19.40 4.77 -13.34
CA ARG A 302 20.05 5.37 -12.16
C ARG A 302 19.66 4.62 -10.91
N GLY A 303 20.60 4.47 -9.98
CA GLY A 303 20.31 4.00 -8.64
C GLY A 303 19.33 4.96 -7.95
N VAL A 304 18.45 4.42 -7.13
CA VAL A 304 17.58 5.21 -6.27
C VAL A 304 18.34 5.47 -4.95
N ASP A 305 18.43 6.72 -4.56
CA ASP A 305 18.98 7.15 -3.27
C ASP A 305 17.87 7.42 -2.25
N ASN A 306 18.13 8.15 -1.19
CA ASN A 306 17.15 8.46 -0.16
C ASN A 306 16.34 9.74 -0.42
N ILE A 307 16.45 10.35 -1.59
CA ILE A 307 15.63 11.48 -2.03
C ILE A 307 14.71 11.02 -3.15
N TRP A 308 13.44 10.84 -2.81
CA TRP A 308 12.44 10.34 -3.76
C TRP A 308 11.58 11.48 -4.29
N ASP A 309 11.98 12.02 -5.41
CA ASP A 309 11.29 13.10 -6.13
C ASP A 309 10.58 12.62 -7.42
N ASP A 310 10.77 11.36 -7.75
CA ASP A 310 10.26 10.69 -8.94
C ASP A 310 8.96 9.91 -8.70
N ILE A 311 8.53 9.75 -7.44
CA ILE A 311 7.23 9.15 -7.10
C ILE A 311 6.24 10.28 -6.83
N PRO A 312 5.20 10.41 -7.66
CA PRO A 312 4.20 11.46 -7.46
C PRO A 312 3.35 11.20 -6.21
N GLY A 313 2.87 12.26 -5.58
CA GLY A 313 1.84 12.17 -4.54
C GLY A 313 0.45 11.97 -5.15
N LEU A 314 -0.52 11.58 -4.32
CA LEU A 314 -1.88 11.25 -4.75
C LEU A 314 -2.58 12.35 -5.56
N GLY A 315 -2.30 13.62 -5.27
CA GLY A 315 -2.90 14.74 -6.00
C GLY A 315 -2.58 14.80 -7.49
N THR A 316 -1.59 14.04 -7.96
CA THR A 316 -1.18 13.93 -9.36
C THR A 316 -1.50 12.56 -9.97
N THR A 317 -2.09 11.65 -9.19
CA THR A 317 -2.52 10.30 -9.60
C THR A 317 -4.02 10.12 -9.35
N PRO A 318 -4.91 10.87 -10.01
CA PRO A 318 -6.34 10.91 -9.69
C PRO A 318 -7.05 9.56 -9.88
N GLY A 319 -6.50 8.66 -10.68
CA GLY A 319 -7.03 7.31 -10.91
C GLY A 319 -6.96 6.39 -9.67
N GLU A 320 -6.01 6.64 -8.77
CA GLU A 320 -5.84 5.86 -7.54
C GLU A 320 -6.64 6.42 -6.35
N ASP A 321 -7.13 7.65 -6.43
CA ASP A 321 -7.77 8.36 -5.33
C ASP A 321 -9.15 7.78 -4.99
N LEU A 322 -9.24 7.10 -3.86
CA LEU A 322 -10.48 6.52 -3.32
C LEU A 322 -11.30 7.52 -2.48
N GLY A 323 -10.85 8.76 -2.37
CA GLY A 323 -11.46 9.78 -1.52
C GLY A 323 -11.11 9.63 -0.02
N TYR A 324 -10.21 8.72 0.34
CA TYR A 324 -9.75 8.54 1.71
C TYR A 324 -8.66 9.57 2.05
N PRO A 325 -8.78 10.30 3.18
CA PRO A 325 -7.76 11.25 3.57
C PRO A 325 -6.41 10.56 3.79
N THR A 326 -5.32 11.25 3.51
CA THR A 326 -3.94 10.75 3.75
C THR A 326 -3.52 9.49 2.97
N GLN A 327 -4.33 9.02 2.00
CA GLN A 327 -4.00 7.88 1.16
C GLN A 327 -2.63 8.07 0.50
N LYS A 328 -1.81 7.02 0.50
CA LYS A 328 -0.53 6.97 -0.21
C LYS A 328 -0.69 6.36 -1.60
N THR A 329 0.22 6.70 -2.54
CA THR A 329 0.21 6.13 -3.89
C THR A 329 0.75 4.70 -3.90
N GLU A 330 0.25 3.88 -4.83
CA GLU A 330 0.73 2.49 -4.98
C GLU A 330 2.21 2.45 -5.34
N ALA A 331 2.70 3.36 -6.19
CA ALA A 331 4.10 3.42 -6.58
C ALA A 331 5.07 3.62 -5.38
N LEU A 332 4.64 4.35 -4.33
CA LEU A 332 5.41 4.50 -3.10
C LEU A 332 5.56 3.15 -2.40
N LEU A 333 4.45 2.46 -2.18
CA LEU A 333 4.42 1.17 -1.49
C LEU A 333 5.09 0.08 -2.32
N GLU A 334 4.96 0.10 -3.65
CA GLU A 334 5.66 -0.81 -4.55
C GLU A 334 7.18 -0.71 -4.38
N ARG A 335 7.73 0.51 -4.36
CA ARG A 335 9.17 0.71 -4.13
C ARG A 335 9.61 0.21 -2.76
N ILE A 336 8.85 0.52 -1.70
CA ILE A 336 9.14 0.08 -0.34
C ILE A 336 9.14 -1.45 -0.25
N LEU A 337 8.08 -2.09 -0.72
CA LEU A 337 7.92 -3.55 -0.66
C LEU A 337 8.99 -4.27 -1.49
N ASN A 338 9.30 -3.77 -2.68
CA ASN A 338 10.35 -4.32 -3.53
C ASN A 338 11.77 -4.11 -2.96
N ALA A 339 11.99 -3.07 -2.14
CA ALA A 339 13.27 -2.85 -1.49
C ALA A 339 13.49 -3.78 -0.30
N GLY A 340 12.46 -4.09 0.48
CA GLY A 340 12.59 -4.77 1.78
C GLY A 340 11.94 -6.14 1.90
N SER A 341 11.35 -6.70 0.84
CA SER A 341 10.66 -8.00 0.87
C SER A 341 10.66 -8.72 -0.46
N ASP A 342 10.36 -10.02 -0.44
CA ASP A 342 10.20 -10.90 -1.59
C ASP A 342 8.77 -11.46 -1.70
N ALA A 343 8.41 -12.02 -2.86
CA ALA A 343 7.17 -12.76 -3.01
C ALA A 343 7.13 -13.91 -1.98
N GLY A 344 5.97 -14.10 -1.34
CA GLY A 344 5.77 -15.06 -0.25
C GLY A 344 6.15 -14.57 1.15
N ASP A 345 6.90 -13.48 1.27
CA ASP A 345 7.22 -12.87 2.57
C ASP A 345 5.98 -12.25 3.23
N TRP A 346 5.99 -12.17 4.56
CA TRP A 346 4.97 -11.50 5.34
C TRP A 346 5.24 -10.00 5.48
N VAL A 347 4.22 -9.20 5.20
CA VAL A 347 4.19 -7.74 5.36
C VAL A 347 3.13 -7.37 6.38
N LEU A 348 3.43 -6.41 7.26
CA LEU A 348 2.48 -5.87 8.23
C LEU A 348 2.27 -4.37 8.00
N ASP A 349 1.00 -3.94 8.03
CA ASP A 349 0.62 -2.53 8.10
C ASP A 349 -0.38 -2.32 9.25
N PRO A 350 0.08 -1.83 10.42
CA PRO A 350 -0.79 -1.63 11.57
C PRO A 350 -1.65 -0.36 11.52
N PHE A 351 -1.55 0.44 10.44
CA PHE A 351 -2.30 1.69 10.22
C PHE A 351 -2.75 1.78 8.75
N CYS A 352 -3.46 0.76 8.27
CA CYS A 352 -3.60 0.54 6.82
C CYS A 352 -4.46 1.58 6.08
N GLY A 353 -5.31 2.34 6.77
CA GLY A 353 -6.15 3.39 6.18
C GLY A 353 -6.96 2.89 4.99
N SER A 354 -6.64 3.40 3.79
CA SER A 354 -7.28 2.99 2.53
C SER A 354 -6.77 1.68 1.94
N GLY A 355 -5.90 0.93 2.66
CA GLY A 355 -5.42 -0.37 2.24
C GLY A 355 -4.41 -0.35 1.09
N THR A 356 -3.63 0.70 0.91
CA THR A 356 -2.63 0.75 -0.16
C THR A 356 -1.56 -0.34 0.01
N THR A 357 -1.04 -0.51 1.23
CA THR A 357 -0.03 -1.54 1.53
C THR A 357 -0.53 -2.95 1.24
N PRO A 358 -1.67 -3.42 1.79
CA PRO A 358 -2.13 -4.77 1.52
C PRO A 358 -2.51 -4.98 0.05
N ALA A 359 -3.04 -3.95 -0.66
CA ALA A 359 -3.33 -4.04 -2.07
C ALA A 359 -2.07 -4.24 -2.93
N VAL A 360 -1.01 -3.49 -2.66
CA VAL A 360 0.27 -3.65 -3.36
C VAL A 360 0.95 -4.98 -2.97
N ALA A 361 0.90 -5.37 -1.69
CA ALA A 361 1.41 -6.65 -1.23
C ALA A 361 0.73 -7.82 -1.96
N GLN A 362 -0.60 -7.77 -2.12
CA GLN A 362 -1.39 -8.74 -2.87
C GLN A 362 -0.94 -8.82 -4.34
N LYS A 363 -0.85 -7.68 -5.03
CA LYS A 363 -0.39 -7.59 -6.43
C LYS A 363 1.00 -8.18 -6.63
N LEU A 364 1.88 -7.97 -5.66
CA LEU A 364 3.27 -8.42 -5.71
C LEU A 364 3.49 -9.82 -5.11
N GLY A 365 2.43 -10.57 -4.75
CA GLY A 365 2.52 -11.93 -4.23
C GLY A 365 3.11 -12.06 -2.83
N ARG A 366 3.03 -10.99 -2.02
CA ARG A 366 3.37 -11.04 -0.59
C ARG A 366 2.16 -11.48 0.22
N ARG A 367 2.41 -12.15 1.35
CA ARG A 367 1.40 -12.35 2.40
C ARG A 367 1.33 -11.09 3.25
N TRP A 368 0.15 -10.76 3.73
CA TRP A 368 0.00 -9.53 4.47
C TRP A 368 -0.95 -9.65 5.66
N VAL A 369 -0.69 -8.82 6.64
CA VAL A 369 -1.58 -8.50 7.75
C VAL A 369 -1.74 -6.99 7.79
N ALA A 370 -2.97 -6.52 7.94
CA ALA A 370 -3.28 -5.10 8.04
C ALA A 370 -4.27 -4.85 9.19
N CYS A 371 -4.24 -3.66 9.78
CA CYS A 371 -5.13 -3.26 10.85
C CYS A 371 -5.53 -1.79 10.72
N ASP A 372 -6.78 -1.49 11.07
CA ASP A 372 -7.24 -0.12 11.28
C ASP A 372 -8.37 -0.05 12.31
N ALA A 373 -8.42 1.03 13.08
CA ALA A 373 -9.46 1.27 14.07
C ALA A 373 -10.71 1.94 13.48
N SER A 374 -10.61 2.52 12.27
CA SER A 374 -11.72 3.18 11.60
C SER A 374 -12.54 2.20 10.78
N TYR A 375 -13.86 2.16 11.01
CA TYR A 375 -14.79 1.38 10.19
C TYR A 375 -14.68 1.78 8.70
N GLY A 376 -14.64 3.08 8.41
CA GLY A 376 -14.53 3.58 7.04
C GLY A 376 -13.21 3.21 6.35
N ALA A 377 -12.11 3.13 7.10
CA ALA A 377 -10.82 2.61 6.62
C ALA A 377 -10.94 1.14 6.23
N VAL A 378 -11.47 0.31 7.12
CA VAL A 378 -11.64 -1.12 6.88
C VAL A 378 -12.55 -1.38 5.68
N GLN A 379 -13.70 -0.69 5.56
CA GLN A 379 -14.59 -0.83 4.41
C GLN A 379 -13.92 -0.38 3.09
N THR A 380 -13.16 0.72 3.13
CA THR A 380 -12.40 1.17 1.95
C THR A 380 -11.34 0.14 1.54
N THR A 381 -10.66 -0.45 2.53
CA THR A 381 -9.66 -1.50 2.33
C THR A 381 -10.29 -2.78 1.78
N VAL A 382 -11.41 -3.26 2.35
CA VAL A 382 -12.16 -4.43 1.85
C VAL A 382 -12.53 -4.24 0.39
N ARG A 383 -13.17 -3.10 0.05
CA ARG A 383 -13.56 -2.77 -1.32
C ARG A 383 -12.36 -2.79 -2.29
N ARG A 384 -11.24 -2.17 -1.89
CA ARG A 384 -10.02 -2.16 -2.70
C ARG A 384 -9.45 -3.55 -2.92
N LEU A 385 -9.39 -4.37 -1.87
CA LEU A 385 -8.88 -5.73 -1.93
C LEU A 385 -9.77 -6.66 -2.76
N GLN A 386 -11.10 -6.53 -2.64
CA GLN A 386 -12.03 -7.27 -3.47
C GLN A 386 -11.78 -7.01 -4.96
N ALA A 387 -11.63 -5.73 -5.36
CA ALA A 387 -11.31 -5.38 -6.73
C ALA A 387 -9.94 -5.92 -7.19
N VAL A 388 -8.91 -5.81 -6.34
CA VAL A 388 -7.56 -6.34 -6.64
C VAL A 388 -7.58 -7.86 -6.79
N CYS A 389 -8.22 -8.60 -5.87
CA CYS A 389 -8.30 -10.06 -5.94
C CYS A 389 -9.04 -10.53 -7.20
N GLN A 390 -10.10 -9.82 -7.62
CA GLN A 390 -10.81 -10.13 -8.87
C GLN A 390 -9.91 -9.90 -10.10
N GLN A 391 -9.19 -8.78 -10.15
CA GLN A 391 -8.23 -8.53 -11.24
C GLN A 391 -7.16 -9.61 -11.31
N CYS A 392 -6.62 -10.03 -10.15
CA CYS A 392 -5.63 -11.09 -10.06
C CYS A 392 -6.18 -12.44 -10.56
N SER A 393 -7.41 -12.75 -10.27
CA SER A 393 -8.06 -14.00 -10.69
C SER A 393 -8.27 -14.07 -12.21
N VAL A 394 -8.65 -12.96 -12.84
CA VAL A 394 -8.82 -12.84 -14.29
C VAL A 394 -7.48 -12.96 -15.00
N SER A 395 -6.43 -12.29 -14.50
CA SER A 395 -5.08 -12.34 -15.06
C SER A 395 -4.45 -13.74 -14.97
N ALA A 396 -4.78 -14.51 -13.95
CA ALA A 396 -4.30 -15.88 -13.79
C ALA A 396 -4.95 -16.87 -14.78
N SER A 397 -6.19 -16.60 -15.23
CA SER A 397 -6.90 -17.41 -16.23
C SER A 397 -6.52 -17.06 -17.67
N ASP A 398 -6.10 -15.83 -17.92
CA ASP A 398 -5.62 -15.34 -19.22
C ASP A 398 -4.09 -15.16 -19.10
N SER A 399 -3.30 -15.94 -19.82
CA SER A 399 -1.83 -15.85 -19.82
C SER A 399 -1.28 -14.52 -20.40
N ARG A 400 -2.11 -13.51 -20.52
CA ARG A 400 -1.78 -12.14 -20.86
C ARG A 400 -1.70 -11.33 -19.57
N GLY A 401 -0.53 -10.78 -19.25
CA GLY A 401 -0.38 -9.78 -18.19
C GLY A 401 -1.34 -8.59 -18.41
N ASP A 402 -1.49 -7.75 -17.38
CA ASP A 402 -2.17 -6.45 -17.52
C ASP A 402 -1.58 -5.64 -18.69
N ALA A 403 -2.20 -4.51 -19.05
CA ALA A 403 -1.75 -3.63 -20.13
C ALA A 403 -0.28 -3.15 -19.98
N GLU A 404 0.35 -3.38 -18.84
CA GLU A 404 1.76 -3.09 -18.52
C GLU A 404 2.62 -4.36 -18.36
N GLY A 405 2.08 -5.57 -18.63
CA GLY A 405 2.80 -6.85 -18.53
C GLY A 405 3.06 -7.32 -17.09
N ARG A 406 2.36 -6.78 -16.11
CA ARG A 406 2.47 -7.17 -14.70
C ARG A 406 1.54 -8.34 -14.41
N LEU A 407 2.09 -9.50 -14.13
CA LEU A 407 1.34 -10.65 -13.61
C LEU A 407 0.96 -10.37 -12.16
N CYS A 408 -0.32 -10.41 -11.86
CA CYS A 408 -0.78 -10.43 -10.48
C CYS A 408 -0.39 -11.77 -9.84
N ALA A 409 0.48 -11.75 -8.84
CA ALA A 409 1.19 -12.95 -8.41
C ALA A 409 0.39 -13.85 -7.47
N SER A 410 -0.76 -13.41 -6.91
CA SER A 410 -1.54 -14.24 -5.98
C SER A 410 -3.05 -14.03 -6.13
N PRO A 411 -3.81 -15.08 -6.51
CA PRO A 411 -5.26 -15.08 -6.47
C PRO A 411 -5.82 -15.35 -5.05
N GLU A 412 -4.97 -15.40 -4.02
CA GLU A 412 -5.41 -15.70 -2.66
C GLU A 412 -6.42 -14.66 -2.16
N GLY A 413 -7.44 -15.12 -1.46
CA GLY A 413 -8.40 -14.28 -0.79
C GLY A 413 -7.86 -13.64 0.50
N PHE A 414 -8.77 -13.05 1.26
CA PHE A 414 -8.44 -12.48 2.58
C PHE A 414 -9.58 -12.70 3.58
N ALA A 415 -9.25 -12.59 4.87
CA ALA A 415 -10.21 -12.68 5.96
C ALA A 415 -10.21 -11.38 6.78
N VAL A 416 -11.41 -10.94 7.20
CA VAL A 416 -11.62 -9.80 8.06
C VAL A 416 -11.96 -10.28 9.46
N TYR A 417 -11.21 -9.79 10.44
CA TYR A 417 -11.41 -10.08 11.85
C TYR A 417 -11.72 -8.79 12.62
N ALA A 418 -12.52 -8.87 13.66
CA ALA A 418 -12.86 -7.74 14.51
C ALA A 418 -12.56 -8.03 15.97
N PHE A 419 -11.88 -7.12 16.65
CA PHE A 419 -11.70 -7.13 18.10
C PHE A 419 -12.91 -6.53 18.82
N ASP A 420 -13.55 -5.55 18.18
CA ASP A 420 -14.73 -4.86 18.68
C ASP A 420 -15.92 -5.10 17.74
N GLU A 421 -17.13 -4.74 18.18
CA GLU A 421 -18.30 -4.81 17.33
C GLU A 421 -18.17 -3.81 16.17
N MET A 422 -18.20 -4.33 14.94
CA MET A 422 -18.21 -3.48 13.75
C MET A 422 -19.55 -2.75 13.66
N ARG A 423 -19.53 -1.45 13.89
CA ARG A 423 -20.71 -0.60 13.78
C ARG A 423 -20.55 0.35 12.61
N PRO A 424 -21.43 0.25 11.59
CA PRO A 424 -21.45 1.24 10.54
C PRO A 424 -21.81 2.62 11.14
N PRO A 425 -21.26 3.72 10.60
CA PRO A 425 -21.49 5.08 11.13
C PRO A 425 -22.93 5.55 10.94
N GLN A 426 -23.67 4.92 10.05
CA GLN A 426 -25.08 5.19 9.79
C GLN A 426 -25.80 3.85 9.58
N GLU A 427 -26.99 3.72 10.15
CA GLU A 427 -27.88 2.62 9.80
C GLU A 427 -28.41 2.88 8.38
N SER A 428 -27.98 2.08 7.43
CA SER A 428 -28.65 2.02 6.14
C SER A 428 -29.72 0.93 6.23
N VAL A 429 -30.90 1.34 6.60
CA VAL A 429 -32.04 0.44 6.72
C VAL A 429 -32.90 0.62 5.48
N GLY A 430 -32.54 -0.03 4.42
CA GLY A 430 -33.38 -0.03 3.24
C GLY A 430 -33.71 -1.45 2.81
N LYS A 431 -34.85 -1.61 2.18
CA LYS A 431 -35.23 -2.86 1.54
C LYS A 431 -34.37 -3.05 0.29
N ILE A 432 -33.80 -4.23 0.13
CA ILE A 432 -33.11 -4.65 -1.08
C ILE A 432 -34.05 -5.58 -1.83
N ASP A 433 -34.49 -5.20 -3.02
CA ASP A 433 -35.33 -6.03 -3.89
C ASP A 433 -34.44 -6.89 -4.80
N LEU A 434 -34.58 -8.21 -4.66
CA LEU A 434 -33.79 -9.20 -5.38
C LEU A 434 -34.66 -10.05 -6.30
N ALA A 435 -34.12 -10.40 -7.47
CA ALA A 435 -34.60 -11.52 -8.29
C ALA A 435 -33.47 -12.55 -8.41
N ILE A 436 -33.80 -13.82 -8.17
CA ILE A 436 -32.88 -14.95 -8.28
C ILE A 436 -33.41 -15.90 -9.32
N THR A 437 -32.61 -16.20 -10.34
CA THR A 437 -33.02 -17.05 -11.46
C THR A 437 -31.95 -18.11 -11.73
N ARG A 438 -32.34 -19.37 -11.91
CA ARG A 438 -31.43 -20.40 -12.40
C ARG A 438 -31.23 -20.24 -13.89
N ILE A 439 -30.00 -20.40 -14.36
CA ILE A 439 -29.69 -20.28 -15.77
C ILE A 439 -29.93 -21.63 -16.45
N GLU A 440 -30.84 -21.67 -17.44
CA GLU A 440 -31.09 -22.86 -18.27
C GLU A 440 -29.78 -23.31 -18.96
N GLY A 441 -29.49 -24.61 -18.89
CA GLY A 441 -28.29 -25.20 -19.48
C GLY A 441 -26.98 -25.01 -18.65
N GLN A 442 -27.05 -24.35 -17.53
CA GLN A 442 -25.93 -24.20 -16.56
C GLN A 442 -26.43 -24.56 -15.15
N GLU A 443 -26.64 -25.84 -14.87
CA GLU A 443 -27.23 -26.34 -13.61
C GLU A 443 -26.51 -25.84 -12.34
N ALA A 444 -25.25 -25.42 -12.47
CA ALA A 444 -24.43 -24.95 -11.34
C ALA A 444 -24.36 -23.43 -11.22
N THR A 445 -25.19 -22.64 -11.91
CA THR A 445 -25.10 -21.17 -11.87
C THR A 445 -26.47 -20.53 -11.65
N ILE A 446 -26.51 -19.56 -10.75
CA ILE A 446 -27.68 -18.70 -10.52
C ILE A 446 -27.33 -17.24 -10.85
N GLU A 447 -28.28 -16.55 -11.47
CA GLU A 447 -28.26 -15.11 -11.61
C GLU A 447 -28.89 -14.48 -10.37
N VAL A 448 -28.18 -13.52 -9.76
CA VAL A 448 -28.69 -12.67 -8.69
C VAL A 448 -28.79 -11.24 -9.22
N ALA A 449 -30.00 -10.77 -9.43
CA ALA A 449 -30.26 -9.40 -9.86
C ALA A 449 -30.75 -8.56 -8.69
N VAL A 450 -30.04 -7.47 -8.39
CA VAL A 450 -30.51 -6.42 -7.48
C VAL A 450 -31.35 -5.46 -8.32
N LEU A 451 -32.65 -5.48 -8.10
CA LEU A 451 -33.62 -4.70 -8.88
C LEU A 451 -33.69 -3.27 -8.36
N ASP A 452 -33.70 -3.12 -7.04
CA ASP A 452 -33.72 -1.84 -6.34
C ASP A 452 -33.08 -1.97 -4.95
N ALA A 453 -32.57 -0.87 -4.43
CA ALA A 453 -32.04 -0.76 -3.09
C ALA A 453 -32.48 0.58 -2.48
N ASP A 454 -33.23 0.48 -1.40
CA ASP A 454 -33.71 1.65 -0.67
C ASP A 454 -32.60 2.25 0.18
N ILE A 455 -31.81 3.13 -0.39
CA ILE A 455 -30.72 3.82 0.27
C ILE A 455 -31.26 5.18 0.77
N PRO A 456 -31.35 5.42 2.08
CA PRO A 456 -31.97 6.63 2.65
C PRO A 456 -31.42 7.93 2.07
N PHE A 457 -30.12 7.98 1.84
CA PHE A 457 -29.45 9.11 1.23
C PHE A 457 -29.86 9.30 -0.25
N ALA A 458 -29.91 8.23 -1.04
CA ALA A 458 -30.33 8.30 -2.44
C ALA A 458 -31.80 8.70 -2.57
N ARG A 459 -32.66 8.25 -1.66
CA ARG A 459 -34.09 8.59 -1.62
C ARG A 459 -34.31 10.09 -1.48
N SER A 460 -33.56 10.74 -0.59
CA SER A 460 -33.64 12.19 -0.40
C SER A 460 -33.28 12.97 -1.65
N LEU A 461 -32.33 12.47 -2.43
CA LEU A 461 -31.89 13.07 -3.69
C LEU A 461 -32.81 12.70 -4.87
N ALA A 462 -33.34 11.50 -4.91
CA ALA A 462 -34.28 11.05 -5.96
C ALA A 462 -35.59 11.84 -5.92
N ALA A 463 -36.01 12.35 -4.75
CA ALA A 463 -37.15 13.24 -4.63
C ALA A 463 -36.96 14.55 -5.43
N VAL A 464 -35.73 15.01 -5.59
CA VAL A 464 -35.37 16.23 -6.34
C VAL A 464 -34.90 15.88 -7.77
N HIS A 465 -34.37 14.69 -7.97
CA HIS A 465 -33.80 14.20 -9.22
C HIS A 465 -34.30 12.78 -9.55
N PRO A 466 -35.51 12.65 -10.11
CA PRO A 466 -36.14 11.33 -10.37
C PRO A 466 -35.34 10.40 -11.30
N ALA A 467 -34.38 10.93 -12.06
CA ALA A 467 -33.51 10.16 -12.95
C ALA A 467 -32.28 9.55 -12.24
N LEU A 468 -32.14 9.74 -10.92
CA LEU A 468 -31.01 9.22 -10.16
C LEU A 468 -31.22 7.71 -9.93
N ASP A 469 -30.37 6.90 -10.57
CA ASP A 469 -30.31 5.46 -10.33
C ASP A 469 -29.71 5.19 -8.92
N TRP A 470 -30.29 4.29 -8.15
CA TRP A 470 -29.83 3.87 -6.83
C TRP A 470 -28.36 3.42 -6.84
N ARG A 471 -27.88 2.85 -7.96
CA ARG A 471 -26.48 2.41 -8.14
C ARG A 471 -25.47 3.54 -7.98
N ALA A 472 -25.89 4.78 -8.23
CA ALA A 472 -25.03 5.96 -8.06
C ALA A 472 -24.66 6.21 -6.59
N ALA A 473 -25.44 5.71 -5.65
CA ALA A 473 -25.22 5.82 -4.22
C ALA A 473 -24.56 4.58 -3.58
N VAL A 474 -24.19 3.57 -4.38
CA VAL A 474 -23.61 2.31 -3.89
C VAL A 474 -22.11 2.29 -4.08
N ASP A 475 -21.39 1.94 -3.02
CA ASP A 475 -19.94 1.71 -3.03
C ASP A 475 -19.58 0.28 -3.42
N SER A 476 -20.31 -0.72 -2.92
CA SER A 476 -20.09 -2.13 -3.28
C SER A 476 -21.30 -3.01 -3.04
N ILE A 477 -21.36 -4.12 -3.77
CA ILE A 477 -22.29 -5.24 -3.56
C ILE A 477 -21.46 -6.51 -3.42
N ALA A 478 -21.76 -7.32 -2.40
CA ALA A 478 -21.12 -8.61 -2.20
C ALA A 478 -22.19 -9.70 -1.98
N ILE A 479 -21.89 -10.92 -2.43
CA ILE A 479 -22.83 -12.05 -2.39
C ILE A 479 -22.13 -13.23 -1.70
N ASP A 480 -22.80 -13.73 -0.65
CA ASP A 480 -22.50 -15.00 -0.01
C ASP A 480 -23.59 -16.01 -0.41
N PRO A 481 -23.27 -17.02 -1.24
CA PRO A 481 -24.27 -18.00 -1.71
C PRO A 481 -24.66 -19.03 -0.65
N ALA A 482 -23.94 -19.10 0.49
CA ALA A 482 -24.14 -20.11 1.52
C ALA A 482 -23.96 -19.54 2.95
N TYR A 483 -24.64 -18.43 3.20
CA TYR A 483 -24.52 -17.70 4.47
C TYR A 483 -25.05 -18.50 5.67
N ASP A 484 -24.23 -18.64 6.70
CA ASP A 484 -24.53 -19.42 7.91
C ASP A 484 -25.15 -18.59 9.06
N GLY A 485 -25.37 -17.30 8.85
CA GLY A 485 -25.87 -16.40 9.87
C GLY A 485 -24.79 -15.78 10.77
N LEU A 486 -23.52 -16.15 10.62
CA LEU A 486 -22.40 -15.73 11.47
C LEU A 486 -21.28 -15.05 10.71
N VAL A 487 -20.76 -15.70 9.68
CA VAL A 487 -19.62 -15.23 8.89
C VAL A 487 -20.05 -15.00 7.44
N PHE A 488 -19.83 -13.81 6.92
CA PHE A 488 -20.13 -13.47 5.54
C PHE A 488 -18.97 -13.93 4.63
N ARG A 489 -19.22 -14.97 3.81
CA ARG A 489 -18.22 -15.55 2.89
C ARG A 489 -18.49 -15.09 1.47
N ALA A 490 -18.02 -13.92 1.13
CA ALA A 490 -18.23 -13.34 -0.18
C ALA A 490 -17.52 -14.17 -1.26
N ALA A 491 -18.31 -14.84 -2.11
CA ALA A 491 -17.84 -15.53 -3.31
C ALA A 491 -17.74 -14.59 -4.51
N MET A 492 -18.50 -13.50 -4.47
CA MET A 492 -18.57 -12.47 -5.50
C MET A 492 -18.67 -11.11 -4.86
N ALA A 493 -17.95 -10.13 -5.40
CA ALA A 493 -18.09 -8.73 -5.04
C ALA A 493 -18.02 -7.83 -6.27
N ASP A 494 -18.84 -6.79 -6.31
CA ASP A 494 -18.77 -5.70 -7.28
C ASP A 494 -18.42 -4.43 -6.53
N ALA A 495 -17.17 -3.99 -6.66
CA ALA A 495 -16.58 -2.91 -5.88
C ALA A 495 -15.80 -1.94 -6.77
N PRO A 496 -16.49 -1.12 -7.61
CA PRO A 496 -15.83 -0.24 -8.57
C PRO A 496 -14.91 0.76 -7.88
N LEU A 497 -13.64 0.80 -8.26
CA LEU A 497 -12.67 1.77 -7.71
C LEU A 497 -12.74 3.12 -8.40
N HIS A 498 -13.12 3.14 -9.68
CA HIS A 498 -13.23 4.40 -10.43
C HIS A 498 -14.40 5.24 -9.91
N LYS A 499 -14.17 6.54 -9.68
CA LYS A 499 -15.12 7.48 -9.04
C LYS A 499 -16.49 7.61 -9.75
N ARG A 500 -16.58 7.30 -11.05
CA ARG A 500 -17.81 7.41 -11.85
C ARG A 500 -18.41 6.05 -12.21
N ALA A 501 -17.72 4.96 -11.93
CA ALA A 501 -18.21 3.62 -12.21
C ALA A 501 -19.25 3.20 -11.16
N THR A 502 -20.38 2.72 -11.60
CA THR A 502 -21.46 2.18 -10.76
C THR A 502 -21.39 0.66 -10.71
N VAL A 503 -22.00 0.07 -9.71
CA VAL A 503 -22.20 -1.38 -9.63
C VAL A 503 -23.09 -1.88 -10.77
N SER A 504 -22.87 -3.13 -11.21
CA SER A 504 -23.64 -3.74 -12.30
C SER A 504 -25.11 -4.00 -11.91
N GLY A 505 -25.33 -4.51 -10.70
CA GLY A 505 -26.63 -4.93 -10.21
C GLY A 505 -27.08 -6.31 -10.71
N ARG A 506 -26.33 -6.99 -11.59
CA ARG A 506 -26.58 -8.37 -12.05
C ARG A 506 -25.32 -9.20 -11.91
N TYR A 507 -25.44 -10.35 -11.26
CA TYR A 507 -24.31 -11.14 -10.84
C TYR A 507 -24.57 -12.62 -11.04
N TYR A 508 -23.53 -13.38 -11.34
CA TYR A 508 -23.57 -14.81 -11.54
C TYR A 508 -22.74 -15.49 -10.46
N VAL A 509 -23.38 -16.32 -9.66
CA VAL A 509 -22.72 -17.09 -8.61
C VAL A 509 -23.03 -18.56 -8.77
N ARG A 510 -22.14 -19.41 -8.29
CA ARG A 510 -22.34 -20.85 -8.34
C ARG A 510 -23.51 -21.24 -7.44
N ALA A 511 -24.45 -22.01 -7.99
CA ALA A 511 -25.57 -22.53 -7.24
C ALA A 511 -25.08 -23.49 -6.13
N PRO A 512 -25.58 -23.39 -4.91
CA PRO A 512 -25.29 -24.35 -3.87
C PRO A 512 -25.85 -25.73 -4.21
N ALA A 513 -25.15 -26.79 -3.78
CA ALA A 513 -25.54 -28.19 -4.01
C ALA A 513 -26.68 -28.67 -3.09
N ALA A 514 -27.04 -27.89 -2.08
CA ALA A 514 -28.10 -28.20 -1.10
C ALA A 514 -28.88 -26.92 -0.78
N PRO A 515 -30.11 -27.02 -0.25
CA PRO A 515 -30.85 -25.84 0.23
C PRO A 515 -30.04 -25.01 1.19
N THR A 516 -29.93 -23.70 0.94
CA THR A 516 -29.08 -22.79 1.71
C THR A 516 -29.68 -21.38 1.76
N THR A 517 -29.09 -20.52 2.56
CA THR A 517 -29.41 -19.10 2.61
C THR A 517 -28.39 -18.32 1.81
N LEU A 518 -28.83 -17.62 0.76
CA LEU A 518 -28.02 -16.64 0.05
C LEU A 518 -28.14 -15.29 0.78
N ALA A 519 -27.02 -14.61 0.98
CA ALA A 519 -26.99 -13.24 1.51
C ALA A 519 -26.43 -12.28 0.47
N VAL A 520 -27.08 -11.12 0.32
CA VAL A 520 -26.60 -9.99 -0.48
C VAL A 520 -26.39 -8.82 0.45
N ARG A 521 -25.17 -8.29 0.46
CA ARG A 521 -24.79 -7.12 1.24
C ARG A 521 -24.48 -5.95 0.31
N ILE A 522 -25.07 -4.80 0.61
CA ILE A 522 -24.82 -3.53 -0.06
C ILE A 522 -24.16 -2.57 0.92
N VAL A 523 -23.09 -1.93 0.49
CA VAL A 523 -22.46 -0.81 1.20
C VAL A 523 -22.68 0.45 0.38
N ASP A 524 -23.27 1.48 0.96
CA ASP A 524 -23.50 2.74 0.32
C ASP A 524 -22.29 3.69 0.42
N ILE A 525 -22.30 4.76 -0.36
CA ILE A 525 -21.21 5.76 -0.37
C ILE A 525 -21.10 6.53 0.95
N ALA A 526 -22.14 6.53 1.78
CA ALA A 526 -22.14 7.12 3.12
C ALA A 526 -21.58 6.15 4.18
N GLY A 527 -21.19 4.93 3.79
CA GLY A 527 -20.65 3.89 4.67
C GLY A 527 -21.74 3.15 5.44
N GLY A 528 -23.01 3.35 5.10
CA GLY A 528 -24.10 2.54 5.59
C GLY A 528 -24.06 1.15 4.97
N GLU A 529 -24.48 0.13 5.73
CA GLU A 529 -24.51 -1.27 5.30
C GLU A 529 -25.92 -1.83 5.40
N SER A 530 -26.36 -2.53 4.36
CA SER A 530 -27.60 -3.29 4.36
C SER A 530 -27.36 -4.69 3.88
N MET A 531 -28.00 -5.66 4.51
CA MET A 531 -27.94 -7.06 4.11
C MET A 531 -29.34 -7.66 4.02
N THR A 532 -29.59 -8.40 2.96
CA THR A 532 -30.81 -9.19 2.81
C THR A 532 -30.47 -10.65 2.58
N THR A 533 -31.33 -11.54 3.06
CA THR A 533 -31.13 -12.98 2.90
C THR A 533 -32.34 -13.61 2.22
N VAL A 534 -32.06 -14.58 1.34
CA VAL A 534 -33.07 -15.34 0.62
C VAL A 534 -32.75 -16.82 0.71
N ARG A 535 -33.73 -17.64 1.04
CA ARG A 535 -33.59 -19.10 1.03
C ARG A 535 -33.63 -19.60 -0.41
N ILE A 536 -32.64 -20.37 -0.79
CA ILE A 536 -32.56 -21.02 -2.12
C ILE A 536 -32.79 -22.51 -1.93
N GLU A 537 -33.74 -23.06 -2.66
CA GLU A 537 -33.94 -24.51 -2.74
C GLU A 537 -32.87 -25.13 -3.68
N ALA A 538 -32.51 -26.39 -3.44
CA ALA A 538 -31.47 -27.10 -4.18
C ALA A 538 -31.81 -27.31 -5.66
#